data_9973b1fa43661a9b55566964455de127
#
_entry.id   9973b1fa43661a9b55566964455de127
#
_cell.length_a   1.000
_cell.length_b   1.000
_cell.length_c   1.000
_cell.angle_alpha   90.00
_cell.angle_beta   90.00
_cell.angle_gamma   90.00
#
_symmetry.space_group_name_H-M   'P 1'
#
loop_
_entity.id
_entity.type
_entity.pdbx_description
1 polymer ?
#
loop_
_entity_poly.entity_id
_entity_poly.type
_entity_poly.pdbx_seq_one_letter_code
_entity_poly.pdbx_strand_id
1 'polypeptide(L)'
;MTSNCLLFKIIQFKNKVSMMFMRITLLMLLFLALVPVTMAAAPPEGVIPPSGTYSGEDVKQPIEFPHNIHVKVNKINCMYCHTYARRSKVAGIPPTSKCMGCHKVIATDKERIKKLTEYWTKKEEPKWKKVHDVPDFVHFTHEKHLKKFVFDRDYPVKNVKEVCAFCHGQLENMTVAKKVKPLNMGFCKNCHIDNGGPGDCWKCHK
;
A
#
# COMPACT_ATOMS: atom_id res chain seq x y z
N MET A 1 -76.59 16.06 -2.16
CA MET A 1 -75.60 16.16 -1.06
C MET A 1 -74.42 15.20 -1.18
N THR A 2 -74.03 14.70 -2.34
CA THR A 2 -73.01 13.65 -2.52
C THR A 2 -71.69 14.10 -3.16
N SER A 3 -71.63 15.28 -3.75
CA SER A 3 -70.43 15.74 -4.49
C SER A 3 -69.29 16.27 -3.60
N ASN A 4 -69.59 16.85 -2.43
CA ASN A 4 -68.57 17.43 -1.53
C ASN A 4 -67.79 16.40 -0.78
N CYS A 5 -68.31 15.18 -0.57
CA CYS A 5 -67.60 14.12 0.17
C CYS A 5 -66.52 13.48 -0.68
N LEU A 6 -66.68 13.41 -1.99
CA LEU A 6 -65.68 12.86 -2.91
C LEU A 6 -64.46 13.79 -3.07
N LEU A 7 -64.74 15.09 -3.20
CA LEU A 7 -63.69 16.12 -3.32
C LEU A 7 -62.80 16.18 -2.08
N PHE A 8 -63.40 16.07 -0.89
CA PHE A 8 -62.67 16.06 0.37
C PHE A 8 -61.77 14.84 0.52
N LYS A 9 -62.20 13.65 0.08
CA LYS A 9 -61.40 12.43 0.07
C LYS A 9 -60.20 12.53 -0.89
N ILE A 10 -60.39 13.14 -2.06
CA ILE A 10 -59.32 13.33 -3.06
C ILE A 10 -58.26 14.30 -2.52
N ILE A 11 -58.65 15.37 -1.87
CA ILE A 11 -57.71 16.35 -1.26
C ILE A 11 -56.92 15.68 -0.13
N GLN A 12 -57.58 14.92 0.74
CA GLN A 12 -56.90 14.19 1.81
C GLN A 12 -55.94 13.13 1.28
N PHE A 13 -56.28 12.44 0.17
CA PHE A 13 -55.41 11.47 -0.48
C PHE A 13 -54.16 12.15 -1.09
N LYS A 14 -54.30 13.26 -1.81
CA LYS A 14 -53.19 14.05 -2.37
C LYS A 14 -52.26 14.55 -1.28
N ASN A 15 -52.75 15.03 -0.14
CA ASN A 15 -51.94 15.49 0.97
C ASN A 15 -51.15 14.34 1.63
N LYS A 16 -51.74 13.15 1.77
CA LYS A 16 -51.06 11.96 2.30
C LYS A 16 -49.92 11.49 1.36
N VAL A 17 -50.17 11.47 0.05
CA VAL A 17 -49.18 11.10 -0.95
C VAL A 17 -48.02 12.12 -0.99
N SER A 18 -48.32 13.42 -0.95
CA SER A 18 -47.31 14.48 -0.89
C SER A 18 -46.43 14.40 0.34
N MET A 19 -47.03 14.17 1.52
CA MET A 19 -46.27 13.97 2.77
C MET A 19 -45.41 12.69 2.75
N MET A 20 -45.88 11.65 2.09
CA MET A 20 -45.11 10.41 1.92
C MET A 20 -43.89 10.63 1.03
N PHE A 21 -44.04 11.32 -0.10
CA PHE A 21 -42.91 11.68 -0.97
C PHE A 21 -41.92 12.61 -0.27
N MET A 22 -42.39 13.60 0.48
CA MET A 22 -41.52 14.51 1.25
C MET A 22 -40.71 13.77 2.33
N ARG A 23 -41.30 12.77 2.99
CA ARG A 23 -40.62 11.92 3.97
C ARG A 23 -39.55 11.01 3.32
N ILE A 24 -39.84 10.44 2.15
CA ILE A 24 -38.93 9.60 1.39
C ILE A 24 -37.74 10.43 0.87
N THR A 25 -37.96 11.64 0.34
CA THR A 25 -36.89 12.53 -0.10
C THR A 25 -36.05 13.02 1.08
N LEU A 26 -36.65 13.32 2.23
CA LEU A 26 -35.90 13.70 3.43
C LEU A 26 -35.03 12.53 3.96
N LEU A 27 -35.57 11.31 3.96
CA LEU A 27 -34.82 10.11 4.33
C LEU A 27 -33.68 9.80 3.36
N MET A 28 -33.88 9.97 2.05
CA MET A 28 -32.82 9.82 1.05
C MET A 28 -31.71 10.86 1.21
N LEU A 29 -32.09 12.12 1.49
CA LEU A 29 -31.10 13.17 1.76
C LEU A 29 -30.31 12.92 3.06
N LEU A 30 -30.95 12.37 4.09
CA LEU A 30 -30.29 11.98 5.32
C LEU A 30 -29.33 10.79 5.10
N PHE A 31 -29.70 9.85 4.23
CA PHE A 31 -28.84 8.70 3.89
C PHE A 31 -27.63 9.11 3.05
N LEU A 32 -27.77 10.11 2.15
CA LEU A 32 -26.63 10.66 1.40
C LEU A 32 -25.63 11.42 2.30
N ALA A 33 -26.11 12.04 3.39
CA ALA A 33 -25.25 12.75 4.34
C ALA A 33 -24.45 11.82 5.26
N LEU A 34 -24.84 10.53 5.33
CA LEU A 34 -24.15 9.51 6.16
C LEU A 34 -23.13 8.67 5.39
N VAL A 35 -22.89 8.94 4.10
CA VAL A 35 -21.79 8.30 3.37
C VAL A 35 -20.47 8.83 3.97
N PRO A 36 -19.69 8.02 4.69
CA PRO A 36 -18.41 8.49 5.19
C PRO A 36 -17.54 8.80 3.97
N VAL A 37 -17.26 10.09 3.76
CA VAL A 37 -16.17 10.50 2.86
C VAL A 37 -14.91 9.89 3.47
N THR A 38 -14.47 8.76 2.93
CA THR A 38 -13.15 8.20 3.24
C THR A 38 -12.11 9.18 2.69
N MET A 39 -11.79 10.19 3.48
CA MET A 39 -10.63 11.02 3.21
C MET A 39 -9.41 10.11 3.17
N ALA A 40 -8.73 10.08 2.02
CA ALA A 40 -7.40 9.50 1.96
C ALA A 40 -6.60 10.12 3.12
N ALA A 41 -6.03 9.26 3.97
CA ALA A 41 -5.25 9.73 5.10
C ALA A 41 -4.23 10.74 4.61
N ALA A 42 -4.24 11.93 5.18
CA ALA A 42 -3.22 12.94 4.90
C ALA A 42 -1.83 12.34 5.17
N PRO A 43 -0.80 12.67 4.37
CA PRO A 43 0.56 12.25 4.66
C PRO A 43 0.91 12.68 6.10
N PRO A 44 1.76 11.91 6.81
CA PRO A 44 2.11 12.23 8.18
C PRO A 44 2.66 13.66 8.26
N GLU A 45 2.17 14.42 9.23
CA GLU A 45 2.64 15.79 9.46
C GLU A 45 4.17 15.78 9.55
N GLY A 46 4.81 16.61 8.75
CA GLY A 46 6.26 16.79 8.76
C GLY A 46 7.06 15.98 7.71
N VAL A 47 6.46 15.08 6.96
CA VAL A 47 7.15 14.37 5.87
C VAL A 47 6.56 14.77 4.52
N ILE A 48 7.39 15.30 3.63
CA ILE A 48 7.03 15.60 2.24
C ILE A 48 7.39 14.37 1.39
N PRO A 49 6.40 13.61 0.89
CA PRO A 49 6.68 12.42 0.11
C PRO A 49 7.31 12.78 -1.24
N PRO A 50 8.27 11.99 -1.73
CA PRO A 50 8.92 12.28 -3.01
C PRO A 50 7.93 12.19 -4.17
N SER A 51 7.99 13.17 -5.06
CA SER A 51 7.19 13.22 -6.29
C SER A 51 7.80 12.36 -7.40
N GLY A 52 7.00 12.01 -8.39
CA GLY A 52 7.42 11.28 -9.58
C GLY A 52 6.82 9.89 -9.68
N THR A 53 6.51 9.54 -10.93
CA THR A 53 6.00 8.23 -11.33
C THR A 53 6.93 7.59 -12.36
N TYR A 54 6.93 6.28 -12.42
CA TYR A 54 7.70 5.51 -13.39
C TYR A 54 6.85 4.31 -13.82
N SER A 55 6.86 3.99 -15.11
CA SER A 55 6.22 2.78 -15.64
C SER A 55 7.28 1.73 -15.87
N GLY A 56 7.52 0.91 -14.86
CA GLY A 56 8.44 -0.22 -14.96
C GLY A 56 7.77 -1.43 -15.57
N GLU A 57 8.57 -2.30 -16.16
CA GLU A 57 8.13 -3.60 -16.68
C GLU A 57 7.88 -4.60 -15.55
N ASP A 58 7.01 -5.56 -15.84
CA ASP A 58 6.80 -6.70 -14.95
C ASP A 58 8.01 -7.64 -15.01
N VAL A 59 8.68 -7.84 -13.89
CA VAL A 59 9.84 -8.72 -13.80
C VAL A 59 9.37 -10.13 -13.45
N LYS A 60 9.42 -11.05 -14.42
CA LYS A 60 9.08 -12.45 -14.18
C LYS A 60 10.01 -13.08 -13.14
N GLN A 61 9.45 -13.40 -12.00
CA GLN A 61 10.15 -14.03 -10.88
C GLN A 61 10.16 -15.56 -10.98
N PRO A 62 11.12 -16.26 -10.35
CA PRO A 62 11.11 -17.73 -10.30
C PRO A 62 9.84 -18.29 -9.65
N ILE A 63 9.32 -17.62 -8.66
CA ILE A 63 8.02 -17.90 -8.04
C ILE A 63 7.23 -16.58 -8.00
N GLU A 64 6.00 -16.59 -8.48
CA GLU A 64 5.13 -15.41 -8.38
C GLU A 64 4.75 -15.15 -6.91
N PHE A 65 5.05 -13.96 -6.43
CA PHE A 65 4.75 -13.54 -5.07
C PHE A 65 3.78 -12.35 -5.06
N PRO A 66 2.51 -12.56 -4.69
CA PRO A 66 1.50 -11.50 -4.63
C PRO A 66 1.57 -10.75 -3.30
N HIS A 67 2.12 -9.54 -3.29
CA HIS A 67 2.14 -8.69 -2.10
C HIS A 67 0.72 -8.34 -1.63
N ASN A 68 -0.23 -8.17 -2.54
CA ASN A 68 -1.61 -7.84 -2.19
C ASN A 68 -2.27 -8.92 -1.29
N ILE A 69 -1.99 -10.19 -1.50
CA ILE A 69 -2.52 -11.26 -0.64
C ILE A 69 -1.87 -11.20 0.74
N HIS A 70 -0.55 -11.08 0.81
CA HIS A 70 0.18 -11.12 2.08
C HIS A 70 -0.01 -9.85 2.91
N VAL A 71 0.12 -8.68 2.28
CA VAL A 71 0.13 -7.40 2.99
C VAL A 71 -1.27 -6.81 3.13
N LYS A 72 -2.07 -6.76 2.05
CA LYS A 72 -3.39 -6.12 2.09
C LYS A 72 -4.44 -7.02 2.73
N VAL A 73 -4.52 -8.27 2.31
CA VAL A 73 -5.53 -9.23 2.82
C VAL A 73 -5.12 -9.76 4.19
N ASN A 74 -3.93 -10.36 4.29
CA ASN A 74 -3.48 -11.01 5.52
C ASN A 74 -2.79 -10.07 6.52
N LYS A 75 -2.67 -8.78 6.21
CA LYS A 75 -2.11 -7.74 7.10
C LYS A 75 -0.69 -8.02 7.60
N ILE A 76 0.10 -8.82 6.86
CA ILE A 76 1.49 -9.11 7.24
C ILE A 76 2.33 -7.85 7.06
N ASN A 77 3.09 -7.49 8.10
CA ASN A 77 3.94 -6.31 8.07
C ASN A 77 5.13 -6.51 7.11
N CYS A 78 5.52 -5.45 6.39
CA CYS A 78 6.64 -5.48 5.44
C CYS A 78 7.93 -6.01 6.08
N MET A 79 8.24 -5.56 7.30
CA MET A 79 9.45 -5.94 8.02
C MET A 79 9.39 -7.36 8.62
N TYR A 80 8.25 -8.04 8.54
CA TYR A 80 8.20 -9.46 8.89
C TYR A 80 9.00 -10.30 7.89
N CYS A 81 8.92 -9.97 6.61
CA CYS A 81 9.66 -10.62 5.54
C CYS A 81 10.98 -9.90 5.25
N HIS A 82 10.98 -8.58 5.13
CA HIS A 82 12.15 -7.75 4.83
C HIS A 82 12.89 -7.33 6.12
N THR A 83 13.31 -8.29 6.92
CA THR A 83 13.88 -8.06 8.26
C THR A 83 15.17 -7.26 8.25
N TYR A 84 15.96 -7.37 7.18
CA TYR A 84 17.25 -6.68 7.05
C TYR A 84 17.09 -5.17 6.78
N ALA A 85 15.94 -4.71 6.33
CA ALA A 85 15.69 -3.29 6.11
C ALA A 85 15.96 -2.42 7.34
N ARG A 86 15.81 -2.97 8.54
CA ARG A 86 16.03 -2.24 9.81
C ARG A 86 17.49 -2.05 10.19
N ARG A 87 18.42 -2.80 9.58
CA ARG A 87 19.82 -2.85 10.03
C ARG A 87 20.84 -3.07 8.90
N SER A 88 20.42 -2.87 7.65
CA SER A 88 21.27 -3.11 6.50
C SER A 88 20.98 -2.12 5.36
N LYS A 89 21.94 -2.02 4.45
CA LYS A 89 21.76 -1.30 3.18
C LYS A 89 20.65 -1.93 2.35
N VAL A 90 20.54 -3.26 2.35
CA VAL A 90 19.58 -4.01 1.53
C VAL A 90 18.46 -4.55 2.42
N ALA A 91 17.23 -4.40 1.98
CA ALA A 91 16.07 -4.95 2.69
C ALA A 91 16.05 -6.49 2.68
N GLY A 92 16.62 -7.08 1.64
CA GLY A 92 16.69 -8.51 1.43
C GLY A 92 15.36 -9.15 1.05
N ILE A 93 15.45 -10.37 0.58
CA ILE A 93 14.30 -11.28 0.39
C ILE A 93 14.45 -12.36 1.46
N PRO A 94 13.35 -12.76 2.13
CA PRO A 94 13.43 -13.77 3.17
C PRO A 94 13.85 -15.13 2.59
N PRO A 95 14.56 -15.96 3.36
CA PRO A 95 14.91 -17.33 2.93
C PRO A 95 13.66 -18.18 2.79
N THR A 96 13.73 -19.23 1.98
CA THR A 96 12.63 -20.18 1.72
C THR A 96 12.04 -20.75 3.02
N SER A 97 12.87 -20.97 4.04
CA SER A 97 12.43 -21.43 5.37
C SER A 97 11.39 -20.52 6.01
N LYS A 98 11.46 -19.21 5.79
CA LYS A 98 10.46 -18.26 6.31
C LYS A 98 9.11 -18.43 5.62
N CYS A 99 9.11 -18.64 4.32
CA CYS A 99 7.89 -18.91 3.56
C CYS A 99 7.25 -20.23 4.01
N MET A 100 8.07 -21.26 4.19
CA MET A 100 7.63 -22.58 4.61
C MET A 100 7.17 -22.65 6.07
N GLY A 101 7.42 -21.62 6.88
CA GLY A 101 6.83 -21.50 8.21
C GLY A 101 5.30 -21.54 8.18
N CYS A 102 4.69 -20.98 7.13
CA CYS A 102 3.24 -21.02 6.90
C CYS A 102 2.86 -22.04 5.79
N HIS A 103 3.59 -22.03 4.67
CA HIS A 103 3.22 -22.78 3.47
C HIS A 103 3.47 -24.30 3.55
N LYS A 104 3.93 -24.81 4.66
CA LYS A 104 3.84 -26.25 4.95
C LYS A 104 2.41 -26.74 5.14
N VAL A 105 1.49 -25.84 5.54
CA VAL A 105 0.09 -26.19 5.86
C VAL A 105 -0.93 -25.29 5.14
N ILE A 106 -0.54 -24.11 4.67
CA ILE A 106 -1.43 -23.14 4.04
C ILE A 106 -1.18 -23.09 2.53
N ALA A 107 -2.29 -23.17 1.73
CA ALA A 107 -2.31 -23.06 0.28
C ALA A 107 -1.40 -24.07 -0.46
N THR A 108 -1.22 -25.25 0.11
CA THR A 108 -0.34 -26.31 -0.41
C THR A 108 -0.76 -26.83 -1.78
N ASP A 109 -2.04 -26.65 -2.14
CA ASP A 109 -2.64 -27.00 -3.43
C ASP A 109 -2.22 -26.05 -4.58
N LYS A 110 -1.77 -24.85 -4.26
CA LYS A 110 -1.45 -23.83 -5.27
C LYS A 110 -0.12 -24.11 -5.97
N GLU A 111 -0.09 -24.00 -7.30
CA GLU A 111 1.08 -24.29 -8.12
C GLU A 111 2.35 -23.52 -7.68
N ARG A 112 2.19 -22.26 -7.32
CA ARG A 112 3.31 -21.44 -6.81
C ARG A 112 3.88 -21.97 -5.47
N ILE A 113 3.02 -22.61 -4.66
CA ILE A 113 3.45 -23.19 -3.37
C ILE A 113 4.05 -24.59 -3.59
N LYS A 114 3.55 -25.38 -4.52
CA LYS A 114 4.22 -26.62 -4.94
C LYS A 114 5.64 -26.32 -5.42
N LYS A 115 5.80 -25.29 -6.26
CA LYS A 115 7.12 -24.85 -6.72
C LYS A 115 8.02 -24.36 -5.59
N LEU A 116 7.48 -23.63 -4.61
CA LEU A 116 8.21 -23.24 -3.39
C LEU A 116 8.66 -24.48 -2.60
N THR A 117 7.80 -25.50 -2.49
CA THR A 117 8.10 -26.75 -1.80
C THR A 117 9.21 -27.53 -2.51
N GLU A 118 9.28 -27.49 -3.84
CA GLU A 118 10.39 -28.10 -4.59
C GLU A 118 11.72 -27.46 -4.23
N TYR A 119 11.82 -26.12 -4.20
CA TYR A 119 13.03 -25.41 -3.75
C TYR A 119 13.39 -25.80 -2.33
N TRP A 120 12.40 -25.84 -1.43
CA TRP A 120 12.61 -26.24 -0.05
C TRP A 120 13.15 -27.67 0.10
N THR A 121 12.58 -28.62 -0.63
CA THR A 121 13.00 -30.04 -0.60
C THR A 121 14.41 -30.22 -1.16
N LYS A 122 14.76 -29.49 -2.22
CA LYS A 122 16.09 -29.50 -2.83
C LYS A 122 17.13 -28.74 -2.01
N LYS A 123 16.70 -28.01 -0.96
CA LYS A 123 17.56 -27.09 -0.18
C LYS A 123 18.19 -25.98 -1.04
N GLU A 124 17.47 -25.52 -2.05
CA GLU A 124 17.87 -24.47 -2.95
C GLU A 124 17.09 -23.18 -2.67
N GLU A 125 17.71 -22.02 -2.87
CA GLU A 125 17.01 -20.75 -2.80
C GLU A 125 16.62 -20.29 -4.21
N PRO A 126 15.38 -19.77 -4.42
CA PRO A 126 14.98 -19.21 -5.70
C PRO A 126 15.90 -18.07 -6.12
N LYS A 127 16.34 -18.06 -7.36
CA LYS A 127 17.17 -16.97 -7.92
C LYS A 127 16.28 -15.76 -8.25
N TRP A 128 15.94 -14.98 -7.23
CA TRP A 128 15.12 -13.78 -7.35
C TRP A 128 15.79 -12.72 -8.22
N LYS A 129 15.01 -12.07 -9.07
CA LYS A 129 15.48 -10.95 -9.90
C LYS A 129 15.23 -9.63 -9.17
N LYS A 130 16.21 -8.73 -9.21
CA LYS A 130 16.06 -7.37 -8.67
C LYS A 130 15.00 -6.61 -9.47
N VAL A 131 14.07 -5.98 -8.76
CA VAL A 131 13.04 -5.08 -9.32
C VAL A 131 13.44 -3.63 -9.10
N HIS A 132 13.98 -3.34 -7.93
CA HIS A 132 14.46 -2.02 -7.55
C HIS A 132 15.97 -2.09 -7.39
N ASP A 133 16.66 -1.22 -8.09
CA ASP A 133 18.11 -1.15 -8.08
C ASP A 133 18.57 0.30 -8.23
N VAL A 134 19.72 0.61 -7.66
CA VAL A 134 20.48 1.84 -7.86
C VAL A 134 21.90 1.46 -8.26
N PRO A 135 22.61 2.31 -9.02
CA PRO A 135 23.99 2.02 -9.41
C PRO A 135 24.90 1.73 -8.21
N ASP A 136 25.90 0.87 -8.38
CA ASP A 136 26.80 0.41 -7.32
C ASP A 136 27.61 1.54 -6.66
N PHE A 137 27.80 2.65 -7.37
CA PHE A 137 28.46 3.85 -6.85
C PHE A 137 27.53 4.74 -6.01
N VAL A 138 26.27 4.34 -5.80
CA VAL A 138 25.32 5.09 -4.97
C VAL A 138 25.25 4.51 -3.55
N HIS A 139 25.51 5.37 -2.57
CA HIS A 139 25.38 5.02 -1.15
C HIS A 139 23.93 5.13 -0.70
N PHE A 140 23.18 4.05 -0.83
CA PHE A 140 21.84 3.95 -0.29
C PHE A 140 21.80 2.96 0.88
N THR A 141 20.98 3.24 1.90
CA THR A 141 20.76 2.32 3.02
C THR A 141 19.34 2.43 3.55
N HIS A 142 18.64 1.30 3.56
CA HIS A 142 17.30 1.20 4.14
C HIS A 142 17.30 1.52 5.63
N GLU A 143 18.29 1.07 6.37
CA GLU A 143 18.41 1.29 7.81
C GLU A 143 18.27 2.77 8.20
N LYS A 144 19.01 3.66 7.52
CA LYS A 144 18.98 5.09 7.84
C LYS A 144 17.62 5.73 7.58
N HIS A 145 16.96 5.33 6.48
CA HIS A 145 15.64 5.83 6.13
C HIS A 145 14.58 5.34 7.12
N LEU A 146 14.60 4.03 7.47
CA LEU A 146 13.69 3.50 8.48
C LEU A 146 13.96 4.07 9.86
N LYS A 147 15.24 4.26 10.24
CA LYS A 147 15.58 4.92 11.50
C LYS A 147 14.96 6.31 11.55
N LYS A 148 15.07 7.11 10.48
CA LYS A 148 14.52 8.47 10.44
C LYS A 148 13.00 8.49 10.44
N PHE A 149 12.34 7.70 9.60
CA PHE A 149 10.90 7.83 9.35
C PHE A 149 10.03 6.87 10.19
N VAL A 150 10.58 5.79 10.74
CA VAL A 150 9.80 4.79 11.47
C VAL A 150 10.15 4.74 12.95
N PHE A 151 11.43 4.93 13.28
CA PHE A 151 11.91 4.71 14.65
C PHE A 151 12.30 6.00 15.37
N ASP A 152 12.45 7.11 14.65
CA ASP A 152 12.68 8.43 15.26
C ASP A 152 11.37 8.91 15.91
N ARG A 153 11.44 9.30 17.20
CA ARG A 153 10.29 9.74 17.98
C ARG A 153 9.71 11.07 17.51
N ASP A 154 10.54 11.89 16.89
CA ASP A 154 10.16 13.21 16.39
C ASP A 154 9.44 13.16 15.03
N TYR A 155 9.39 11.96 14.40
CA TYR A 155 8.70 11.73 13.15
C TYR A 155 7.44 10.87 13.35
N PRO A 156 6.26 11.43 13.11
CA PRO A 156 5.00 10.76 13.44
C PRO A 156 4.54 9.71 12.41
N VAL A 157 5.42 9.10 11.62
CA VAL A 157 5.02 8.05 10.70
C VAL A 157 4.60 6.80 11.47
N LYS A 158 3.31 6.64 11.64
CA LYS A 158 2.72 5.51 12.37
C LYS A 158 2.67 4.22 11.55
N ASN A 159 2.86 4.30 10.23
CA ASN A 159 2.64 3.17 9.32
C ASN A 159 3.86 2.90 8.44
N VAL A 160 4.54 1.80 8.71
CA VAL A 160 5.71 1.33 7.93
C VAL A 160 5.42 1.20 6.43
N LYS A 161 4.20 0.83 6.04
CA LYS A 161 3.82 0.68 4.63
C LYS A 161 3.94 2.00 3.86
N GLU A 162 3.58 3.12 4.49
CA GLU A 162 3.67 4.45 3.88
C GLU A 162 5.11 4.82 3.57
N VAL A 163 6.01 4.57 4.51
CA VAL A 163 7.45 4.84 4.31
C VAL A 163 8.01 3.99 3.16
N CYS A 164 7.67 2.72 3.11
CA CYS A 164 8.08 1.86 2.00
C CYS A 164 7.51 2.36 0.67
N ALA A 165 6.25 2.82 0.68
CA ALA A 165 5.57 3.30 -0.52
C ALA A 165 6.17 4.60 -1.09
N PHE A 166 6.87 5.42 -0.32
CA PHE A 166 7.57 6.60 -0.84
C PHE A 166 8.50 6.24 -1.99
N CYS A 167 9.22 5.12 -1.89
CA CYS A 167 10.19 4.68 -2.91
C CYS A 167 9.70 3.51 -3.75
N HIS A 168 8.89 2.63 -3.18
CA HIS A 168 8.44 1.40 -3.83
C HIS A 168 7.01 1.48 -4.41
N GLY A 169 6.28 2.57 -4.13
CA GLY A 169 4.86 2.67 -4.47
C GLY A 169 3.99 1.75 -3.60
N GLN A 170 2.72 1.65 -3.94
CA GLN A 170 1.74 0.90 -3.17
C GLN A 170 1.87 -0.63 -3.40
N LEU A 171 2.98 -1.22 -2.95
CA LEU A 171 3.26 -2.66 -3.09
C LEU A 171 2.14 -3.55 -2.54
N GLU A 172 1.46 -3.09 -1.51
CA GLU A 172 0.32 -3.80 -0.92
C GLU A 172 -0.85 -4.03 -1.89
N ASN A 173 -0.88 -3.32 -3.00
CA ASN A 173 -1.88 -3.49 -4.06
C ASN A 173 -1.36 -4.31 -5.26
N MET A 174 -0.08 -4.69 -5.27
CA MET A 174 0.55 -5.33 -6.41
C MET A 174 0.46 -6.85 -6.33
N THR A 175 0.00 -7.47 -7.40
CA THR A 175 0.12 -8.92 -7.64
C THR A 175 1.52 -9.29 -8.09
N VAL A 176 2.12 -8.45 -8.92
CA VAL A 176 3.51 -8.55 -9.37
C VAL A 176 4.22 -7.26 -8.96
N ALA A 177 5.31 -7.39 -8.22
CA ALA A 177 6.10 -6.23 -7.82
C ALA A 177 6.82 -5.63 -9.03
N LYS A 178 6.64 -4.32 -9.24
CA LYS A 178 7.30 -3.57 -10.31
C LYS A 178 7.78 -2.21 -9.82
N LYS A 179 8.76 -1.67 -10.52
CA LYS A 179 9.29 -0.33 -10.23
C LYS A 179 8.29 0.71 -10.72
N VAL A 180 7.73 1.51 -9.81
CA VAL A 180 6.74 2.56 -10.11
C VAL A 180 7.21 3.96 -9.68
N LYS A 181 8.43 4.04 -9.16
CA LYS A 181 9.10 5.30 -8.81
C LYS A 181 10.43 5.38 -9.56
N PRO A 182 10.86 6.57 -9.98
CA PRO A 182 12.02 6.71 -10.88
C PRO A 182 13.34 6.29 -10.23
N LEU A 183 13.48 6.47 -8.92
CA LEU A 183 14.69 6.17 -8.13
C LEU A 183 15.99 6.69 -8.78
N ASN A 184 15.91 7.84 -9.44
CA ASN A 184 17.06 8.54 -10.00
C ASN A 184 17.59 9.61 -9.04
N MET A 185 18.71 10.25 -9.40
CA MET A 185 19.35 11.28 -8.57
C MET A 185 18.38 12.42 -8.20
N GLY A 186 17.60 12.92 -9.17
CA GLY A 186 16.64 14.01 -8.92
C GLY A 186 15.56 13.60 -7.91
N PHE A 187 15.03 12.39 -8.02
CA PHE A 187 14.03 11.86 -7.10
C PHE A 187 14.57 11.82 -5.66
N CYS A 188 15.78 11.30 -5.46
CA CYS A 188 16.39 11.22 -4.14
C CYS A 188 16.76 12.61 -3.59
N LYS A 189 17.39 13.45 -4.43
CA LYS A 189 17.83 14.78 -4.04
C LYS A 189 16.66 15.69 -3.64
N ASN A 190 15.59 15.70 -4.40
CA ASN A 190 14.42 16.52 -4.08
C ASN A 190 13.81 16.11 -2.74
N CYS A 191 13.62 14.82 -2.51
CA CYS A 191 13.13 14.31 -1.23
C CYS A 191 14.04 14.73 -0.06
N HIS A 192 15.37 14.68 -0.23
CA HIS A 192 16.32 15.13 0.78
C HIS A 192 16.23 16.65 1.04
N ILE A 193 16.10 17.45 0.00
CA ILE A 193 15.92 18.92 0.14
C ILE A 193 14.63 19.21 0.92
N ASP A 194 13.52 18.57 0.52
CA ASP A 194 12.20 18.83 1.09
C ASP A 194 12.08 18.36 2.56
N ASN A 195 12.92 17.41 2.97
CA ASN A 195 12.87 16.81 4.31
C ASN A 195 14.18 17.01 5.13
N GLY A 196 15.03 17.95 4.75
CA GLY A 196 16.27 18.27 5.48
C GLY A 196 17.29 17.11 5.50
N GLY A 197 17.26 16.26 4.49
CA GLY A 197 18.23 15.18 4.32
C GLY A 197 19.57 15.66 3.76
N PRO A 198 20.63 14.81 3.77
CA PRO A 198 21.94 15.18 3.23
C PRO A 198 21.87 15.43 1.72
N GLY A 199 22.46 16.53 1.27
CA GLY A 199 22.49 16.95 -0.14
C GLY A 199 23.88 16.92 -0.80
N ASP A 200 24.93 16.63 -0.03
CA ASP A 200 26.32 16.64 -0.51
C ASP A 200 26.59 15.45 -1.42
N CYS A 201 27.39 15.67 -2.48
CA CYS A 201 27.72 14.62 -3.46
C CYS A 201 28.29 13.37 -2.80
N TRP A 202 29.23 13.53 -1.88
CA TRP A 202 29.91 12.44 -1.17
C TRP A 202 29.06 11.66 -0.16
N LYS A 203 27.89 12.17 0.17
CA LYS A 203 26.92 11.43 1.02
C LYS A 203 26.16 10.38 0.23
N CYS A 204 26.05 10.58 -1.08
CA CYS A 204 25.29 9.73 -1.98
C CYS A 204 26.20 8.97 -2.97
N HIS A 205 27.37 9.46 -3.29
CA HIS A 205 28.29 8.87 -4.28
C HIS A 205 29.63 8.47 -3.64
N LYS A 206 30.21 7.37 -4.18
CA LYS A 206 31.59 6.93 -3.91
C LYS A 206 32.57 7.67 -4.80
#